data_8fb5eb31de89b88f9648b065cc4bd376
#
_entry.id   8fb5eb31de89b88f9648b065cc4bd376
#
_cell.length_a   1.000
_cell.length_b   1.000
_cell.length_c   1.000
_cell.angle_alpha   90.00
_cell.angle_beta   90.00
_cell.angle_gamma   90.00
#
_symmetry.space_group_name_H-M   'P 1'
#
loop_
_entity.id
_entity.type
_entity.pdbx_description
1 polymer ?
#
loop_
_entity_poly.entity_id
_entity_poly.type
_entity_poly.pdbx_seq_one_letter_code
_entity_poly.pdbx_strand_id
1 'polypeptide(L)'
;MTALELIREKRDGQAHADEAIRFLVKGASDGTIPDYQLAAWLMAVRLNGMSDRETTTLTLAMAASGRQLDLTSIAGKKVDKHSTGGVGDKATLVVAPLVASAGVPVAKLSGRALGHSGGTLDKLESIPGFQVDLSIERFIEQVRQVGIAIAGQTADMVPADKVLYALRDATATVDSVPLIASSVMSKKLAAGADAILLDVKCGRGAFIAGLDEAEALARALVTLGTNAGRETVAYVTDMEQPLGRAVGNALEVREAIDTLGGHGPPELEALSLRLAEEMVRLAGHSPVDLRLQLTNGSALRKFAELIAAQDGDGRVIDDPARLPTAPIQQPVTASTAGVVLSADALEIALAGKALGAGRDRKDATIDLAVGIVLQKKIGDRVAAGEALAIIHARSAADAEKVAKRVAAAFTVAGHAQPRPLMLRRVTGSGIERLDM
;
A
#
# COMPACT_ATOMS: atom_id res chain seq x y z
N MET A 1 29.06 -25.71 -6.05
CA MET A 1 27.75 -25.22 -5.53
C MET A 1 26.72 -25.38 -6.63
N THR A 2 25.66 -26.12 -6.37
CA THR A 2 24.54 -26.34 -7.28
C THR A 2 23.24 -25.99 -6.55
N ALA A 3 22.20 -25.64 -7.30
CA ALA A 3 20.89 -25.36 -6.68
C ALA A 3 20.33 -26.56 -5.91
N LEU A 4 20.59 -27.80 -6.37
CA LEU A 4 20.15 -29.01 -5.70
C LEU A 4 20.82 -29.20 -4.32
N GLU A 5 22.10 -28.87 -4.17
CA GLU A 5 22.80 -28.88 -2.86
C GLU A 5 22.14 -27.88 -1.91
N LEU A 6 21.90 -26.65 -2.37
CA LEU A 6 21.28 -25.60 -1.56
C LEU A 6 19.82 -25.90 -1.18
N ILE A 7 19.06 -26.54 -2.07
CA ILE A 7 17.71 -27.03 -1.72
C ILE A 7 17.78 -28.06 -0.58
N ARG A 8 18.73 -29.00 -0.64
CA ARG A 8 18.92 -30.02 0.43
C ARG A 8 19.31 -29.37 1.75
N GLU A 9 20.28 -28.45 1.75
CA GLU A 9 20.69 -27.71 2.95
C GLU A 9 19.50 -26.99 3.60
N LYS A 10 18.73 -26.23 2.81
CA LYS A 10 17.57 -25.49 3.33
C LYS A 10 16.44 -26.42 3.78
N ARG A 11 16.19 -27.51 3.05
CA ARG A 11 15.23 -28.56 3.43
C ARG A 11 15.56 -29.17 4.79
N ASP A 12 16.85 -29.37 5.07
CA ASP A 12 17.35 -29.98 6.30
C ASP A 12 17.57 -28.93 7.43
N GLY A 13 17.05 -27.71 7.25
CA GLY A 13 17.04 -26.64 8.25
C GLY A 13 18.35 -25.86 8.37
N GLN A 14 19.31 -26.06 7.47
CA GLN A 14 20.59 -25.36 7.51
C GLN A 14 20.49 -23.95 6.98
N ALA A 15 21.25 -23.02 7.59
CA ALA A 15 21.37 -21.67 7.10
C ALA A 15 22.36 -21.59 5.93
N HIS A 16 22.01 -20.83 4.89
CA HIS A 16 22.87 -20.59 3.75
C HIS A 16 23.98 -19.58 4.04
N ALA A 17 25.14 -19.75 3.42
CA ALA A 17 26.15 -18.73 3.28
C ALA A 17 25.67 -17.62 2.31
N ASP A 18 26.28 -16.43 2.42
CA ASP A 18 25.90 -15.28 1.58
C ASP A 18 26.10 -15.54 0.09
N GLU A 19 27.17 -16.25 -0.27
CA GLU A 19 27.47 -16.64 -1.64
C GLU A 19 26.43 -17.57 -2.23
N ALA A 20 25.85 -18.46 -1.41
CA ALA A 20 24.81 -19.38 -1.81
C ALA A 20 23.52 -18.61 -2.16
N ILE A 21 23.15 -17.62 -1.34
CA ILE A 21 21.97 -16.78 -1.59
C ILE A 21 22.18 -15.93 -2.87
N ARG A 22 23.36 -15.32 -3.03
CA ARG A 22 23.69 -14.57 -4.25
C ARG A 22 23.65 -15.44 -5.50
N PHE A 23 24.12 -16.69 -5.41
CA PHE A 23 24.04 -17.66 -6.51
C PHE A 23 22.58 -17.95 -6.88
N LEU A 24 21.69 -18.18 -5.90
CA LEU A 24 20.27 -18.41 -6.15
C LEU A 24 19.57 -17.19 -6.78
N VAL A 25 19.84 -15.99 -6.27
CA VAL A 25 19.28 -14.74 -6.80
C VAL A 25 19.77 -14.47 -8.22
N LYS A 26 21.07 -14.67 -8.49
CA LYS A 26 21.62 -14.55 -9.84
C LYS A 26 20.96 -15.54 -10.80
N GLY A 27 20.85 -16.81 -10.39
CA GLY A 27 20.22 -17.86 -11.20
C GLY A 27 18.73 -17.64 -11.47
N ALA A 28 18.02 -17.00 -10.53
CA ALA A 28 16.64 -16.55 -10.74
C ALA A 28 16.56 -15.38 -11.75
N SER A 29 17.51 -14.45 -11.69
CA SER A 29 17.53 -13.27 -12.56
C SER A 29 17.93 -13.56 -14.01
N ASP A 30 18.91 -14.46 -14.20
CA ASP A 30 19.45 -14.80 -15.53
C ASP A 30 18.87 -16.10 -16.13
N GLY A 31 17.96 -16.79 -15.39
CA GLY A 31 17.31 -18.00 -15.85
C GLY A 31 18.19 -19.26 -15.85
N THR A 32 19.38 -19.22 -15.23
CA THR A 32 20.30 -20.38 -15.17
C THR A 32 19.85 -21.43 -14.17
N ILE A 33 19.00 -21.07 -13.19
CA ILE A 33 18.35 -22.02 -12.27
C ILE A 33 16.89 -22.16 -12.72
N PRO A 34 16.43 -23.38 -13.05
CA PRO A 34 15.07 -23.59 -13.54
C PRO A 34 14.02 -23.38 -12.44
N ASP A 35 12.83 -22.96 -12.84
CA ASP A 35 11.72 -22.59 -11.96
C ASP A 35 11.36 -23.66 -10.93
N TYR A 36 11.39 -24.94 -11.30
CA TYR A 36 11.07 -26.04 -10.38
C TYR A 36 12.10 -26.17 -9.24
N GLN A 37 13.36 -25.80 -9.46
CA GLN A 37 14.38 -25.78 -8.41
C GLN A 37 14.21 -24.55 -7.50
N LEU A 38 13.94 -23.41 -8.09
CA LEU A 38 13.61 -22.19 -7.32
C LEU A 38 12.35 -22.40 -6.47
N ALA A 39 11.30 -23.01 -7.02
CA ALA A 39 10.08 -23.33 -6.29
C ALA A 39 10.34 -24.29 -5.12
N ALA A 40 11.17 -25.33 -5.32
CA ALA A 40 11.56 -26.24 -4.24
C ALA A 40 12.34 -25.52 -3.13
N TRP A 41 13.26 -24.60 -3.49
CA TRP A 41 13.97 -23.78 -2.52
C TRP A 41 13.04 -22.84 -1.76
N LEU A 42 12.12 -22.16 -2.45
CA LEU A 42 11.12 -21.28 -1.83
C LEU A 42 10.23 -22.04 -0.84
N MET A 43 9.84 -23.28 -1.16
CA MET A 43 9.07 -24.12 -0.25
C MET A 43 9.93 -24.52 0.97
N ALA A 44 11.21 -24.88 0.79
CA ALA A 44 12.11 -25.17 1.89
C ALA A 44 12.29 -23.95 2.82
N VAL A 45 12.38 -22.73 2.25
CA VAL A 45 12.39 -21.47 3.02
C VAL A 45 11.07 -21.26 3.77
N ARG A 46 9.92 -21.53 3.12
CA ARG A 46 8.60 -21.39 3.77
C ARG A 46 8.45 -22.29 4.99
N LEU A 47 8.99 -23.48 4.92
CA LEU A 47 8.91 -24.49 6.00
C LEU A 47 9.92 -24.25 7.13
N ASN A 48 11.16 -23.87 6.80
CA ASN A 48 12.27 -23.78 7.75
C ASN A 48 12.70 -22.34 8.09
N GLY A 49 12.13 -21.34 7.43
CA GLY A 49 12.46 -19.93 7.63
C GLY A 49 13.84 -19.52 7.09
N MET A 50 14.22 -18.30 7.41
CA MET A 50 15.53 -17.70 7.15
C MET A 50 15.95 -16.89 8.38
N SER A 51 17.23 -16.86 8.68
CA SER A 51 17.81 -15.94 9.64
C SER A 51 17.80 -14.50 9.12
N ASP A 52 17.96 -13.51 10.01
CA ASP A 52 18.03 -12.09 9.64
C ASP A 52 19.19 -11.82 8.66
N ARG A 53 20.33 -12.52 8.84
CA ARG A 53 21.46 -12.43 7.92
C ARG A 53 21.11 -12.94 6.52
N GLU A 54 20.50 -14.11 6.43
CA GLU A 54 20.06 -14.67 5.14
C GLU A 54 19.03 -13.76 4.45
N THR A 55 18.07 -13.26 5.22
CA THR A 55 17.02 -12.37 4.71
C THR A 55 17.60 -11.04 4.23
N THR A 56 18.58 -10.49 4.95
CA THR A 56 19.32 -9.28 4.53
C THR A 56 20.09 -9.53 3.25
N THR A 57 20.84 -10.62 3.16
CA THR A 57 21.63 -10.97 1.96
C THR A 57 20.70 -11.18 0.75
N LEU A 58 19.57 -11.86 0.92
CA LEU A 58 18.56 -12.04 -0.12
C LEU A 58 18.04 -10.70 -0.61
N THR A 59 17.67 -9.82 0.32
CA THR A 59 17.12 -8.49 0.02
C THR A 59 18.11 -7.65 -0.78
N LEU A 60 19.36 -7.57 -0.33
CA LEU A 60 20.41 -6.80 -1.00
C LEU A 60 20.77 -7.39 -2.37
N ALA A 61 20.84 -8.71 -2.48
CA ALA A 61 21.10 -9.37 -3.76
C ALA A 61 19.97 -9.14 -4.77
N MET A 62 18.70 -9.22 -4.32
CA MET A 62 17.55 -8.89 -5.18
C MET A 62 17.55 -7.43 -5.59
N ALA A 63 17.82 -6.49 -4.68
CA ALA A 63 17.91 -5.07 -5.00
C ALA A 63 19.00 -4.79 -6.04
N ALA A 64 20.13 -5.50 -5.96
CA ALA A 64 21.25 -5.37 -6.89
C ALA A 64 21.10 -6.18 -8.19
N SER A 65 20.03 -6.97 -8.33
CA SER A 65 19.82 -7.84 -9.51
C SER A 65 19.43 -7.07 -10.78
N GLY A 66 19.03 -5.81 -10.65
CA GLY A 66 18.63 -4.94 -11.74
C GLY A 66 19.04 -3.49 -11.55
N ARG A 67 18.37 -2.60 -12.27
CA ARG A 67 18.66 -1.17 -12.23
C ARG A 67 18.29 -0.59 -10.87
N GLN A 68 19.20 0.20 -10.29
CA GLN A 68 18.95 1.00 -9.09
C GLN A 68 18.84 2.48 -9.48
N LEU A 69 17.92 3.20 -8.82
CA LEU A 69 17.78 4.63 -9.05
C LEU A 69 18.84 5.41 -8.28
N ASP A 70 19.54 6.29 -8.97
CA ASP A 70 20.40 7.31 -8.37
C ASP A 70 19.61 8.60 -8.18
N LEU A 71 19.22 8.87 -6.93
CA LEU A 71 18.50 10.08 -6.55
C LEU A 71 19.41 11.17 -5.96
N THR A 72 20.75 11.04 -6.07
CA THR A 72 21.71 11.98 -5.48
C THR A 72 21.61 13.39 -6.06
N SER A 73 21.12 13.52 -7.30
CA SER A 73 20.85 14.81 -7.95
C SER A 73 19.67 15.58 -7.36
N ILE A 74 18.82 14.93 -6.55
CA ILE A 74 17.70 15.54 -5.85
C ILE A 74 18.20 16.04 -4.48
N ALA A 75 18.09 17.34 -4.23
CA ALA A 75 18.46 17.92 -2.94
C ALA A 75 17.58 17.40 -1.81
N GLY A 76 18.14 17.32 -0.60
CA GLY A 76 17.44 16.84 0.59
C GLY A 76 17.37 15.31 0.70
N LYS A 77 16.93 14.82 1.85
CA LYS A 77 16.80 13.40 2.17
C LYS A 77 15.46 12.87 1.63
N LYS A 78 15.49 11.87 0.76
CA LYS A 78 14.31 11.26 0.16
C LYS A 78 13.77 10.18 1.08
N VAL A 79 12.52 10.35 1.52
CA VAL A 79 11.83 9.36 2.37
C VAL A 79 10.74 8.69 1.55
N ASP A 80 10.80 7.35 1.44
CA ASP A 80 9.73 6.58 0.80
C ASP A 80 8.74 6.05 1.84
N LYS A 81 7.45 6.14 1.56
CA LYS A 81 6.38 5.50 2.34
C LYS A 81 5.85 4.29 1.60
N HIS A 82 5.81 3.13 2.25
CA HIS A 82 5.23 1.92 1.70
C HIS A 82 4.10 1.40 2.59
N SER A 83 2.99 0.99 1.98
CA SER A 83 1.94 0.24 2.64
C SER A 83 1.98 -1.22 2.20
N THR A 84 1.71 -2.14 3.12
CA THR A 84 1.58 -3.57 2.80
C THR A 84 0.29 -3.89 2.04
N GLY A 85 -0.57 -2.90 1.86
CA GLY A 85 -1.83 -3.03 1.13
C GLY A 85 -3.04 -3.23 2.04
N GLY A 86 -4.12 -2.56 1.70
CA GLY A 86 -5.39 -2.60 2.44
C GLY A 86 -6.55 -2.09 1.62
N VAL A 87 -7.72 -2.15 2.21
CA VAL A 87 -8.99 -1.73 1.58
C VAL A 87 -9.22 -0.25 1.81
N GLY A 88 -9.48 0.50 0.73
CA GLY A 88 -9.61 1.95 0.81
C GLY A 88 -8.31 2.66 1.18
N ASP A 89 -7.15 1.99 1.06
CA ASP A 89 -5.86 2.58 1.40
C ASP A 89 -5.40 3.59 0.33
N LYS A 90 -5.88 4.80 0.49
CA LYS A 90 -5.50 6.00 -0.26
C LYS A 90 -4.50 6.88 0.48
N ALA A 91 -3.97 6.44 1.63
CA ALA A 91 -3.07 7.23 2.46
C ALA A 91 -1.89 7.83 1.67
N THR A 92 -1.34 7.12 0.69
CA THR A 92 -0.26 7.64 -0.16
C THR A 92 -0.68 8.89 -0.94
N LEU A 93 -1.93 8.98 -1.42
CA LEU A 93 -2.43 10.14 -2.17
C LEU A 93 -2.57 11.40 -1.31
N VAL A 94 -2.67 11.23 0.01
CA VAL A 94 -2.72 12.32 0.98
C VAL A 94 -1.32 12.61 1.54
N VAL A 95 -0.61 11.58 2.00
CA VAL A 95 0.71 11.71 2.64
C VAL A 95 1.75 12.31 1.71
N ALA A 96 1.82 11.84 0.45
CA ALA A 96 2.86 12.27 -0.46
C ALA A 96 2.80 13.77 -0.80
N PRO A 97 1.63 14.35 -1.19
CA PRO A 97 1.51 15.80 -1.38
C PRO A 97 1.72 16.59 -0.09
N LEU A 98 1.25 16.08 1.05
CA LEU A 98 1.39 16.74 2.34
C LEU A 98 2.87 16.87 2.74
N VAL A 99 3.65 15.80 2.60
CA VAL A 99 5.10 15.80 2.87
C VAL A 99 5.85 16.69 1.88
N ALA A 100 5.50 16.62 0.60
CA ALA A 100 6.11 17.47 -0.42
C ALA A 100 5.81 18.96 -0.22
N SER A 101 4.60 19.32 0.27
CA SER A 101 4.24 20.70 0.60
C SER A 101 5.05 21.27 1.79
N ALA A 102 5.60 20.39 2.62
CA ALA A 102 6.51 20.75 3.71
C ALA A 102 7.99 20.84 3.26
N GLY A 103 8.27 20.70 1.95
CA GLY A 103 9.61 20.84 1.37
C GLY A 103 10.45 19.56 1.38
N VAL A 104 9.90 18.41 1.75
CA VAL A 104 10.58 17.11 1.69
C VAL A 104 10.33 16.47 0.31
N PRO A 105 11.38 16.14 -0.46
CA PRO A 105 11.19 15.53 -1.78
C PRO A 105 10.62 14.12 -1.69
N VAL A 106 9.58 13.85 -2.49
CA VAL A 106 8.90 12.55 -2.54
C VAL A 106 9.09 11.89 -3.90
N ALA A 107 10.01 10.94 -3.97
CA ALA A 107 10.28 10.10 -5.13
C ALA A 107 9.61 8.73 -4.92
N LYS A 108 8.34 8.61 -5.28
CA LYS A 108 7.51 7.46 -4.93
C LYS A 108 7.32 6.49 -6.10
N LEU A 109 7.87 5.28 -5.97
CA LEU A 109 7.49 4.17 -6.83
C LEU A 109 6.40 3.32 -6.15
N SER A 110 5.32 3.06 -6.88
CA SER A 110 4.13 2.40 -6.39
C SER A 110 3.70 1.23 -7.26
N GLY A 111 2.68 0.49 -6.83
CA GLY A 111 2.16 -0.69 -7.52
C GLY A 111 0.69 -0.56 -7.92
N ARG A 112 0.27 -1.50 -8.77
CA ARG A 112 -1.13 -1.74 -9.14
C ARG A 112 -1.82 -2.63 -8.08
N ALA A 113 -3.12 -2.76 -8.20
CA ALA A 113 -3.94 -3.62 -7.33
C ALA A 113 -3.43 -5.08 -7.29
N LEU A 114 -3.44 -5.66 -6.09
CA LEU A 114 -3.11 -7.05 -5.83
C LEU A 114 -4.18 -7.69 -4.92
N GLY A 115 -4.69 -8.85 -5.33
CA GLY A 115 -5.69 -9.58 -4.57
C GLY A 115 -7.00 -8.78 -4.39
N HIS A 116 -7.32 -8.46 -3.14
CA HIS A 116 -8.48 -7.66 -2.76
C HIS A 116 -8.15 -6.17 -2.50
N SER A 117 -6.87 -5.79 -2.47
CA SER A 117 -6.45 -4.41 -2.23
C SER A 117 -6.43 -3.58 -3.50
N GLY A 118 -6.81 -2.30 -3.41
CA GLY A 118 -6.71 -1.34 -4.51
C GLY A 118 -5.28 -0.83 -4.71
N GLY A 119 -4.84 -0.63 -5.97
CA GLY A 119 -3.51 -0.11 -6.28
C GLY A 119 -3.46 1.41 -6.33
N THR A 120 -2.38 2.01 -5.84
CA THR A 120 -2.18 3.46 -5.91
C THR A 120 -2.15 3.96 -7.36
N LEU A 121 -1.53 3.22 -8.27
CA LEU A 121 -1.46 3.59 -9.68
C LEU A 121 -2.85 3.55 -10.33
N ASP A 122 -3.64 2.51 -10.06
CA ASP A 122 -5.01 2.39 -10.59
C ASP A 122 -5.91 3.55 -10.13
N LYS A 123 -5.72 4.04 -8.91
CA LYS A 123 -6.42 5.22 -8.40
C LYS A 123 -6.01 6.48 -9.16
N LEU A 124 -4.71 6.72 -9.33
CA LEU A 124 -4.19 7.87 -10.07
C LEU A 124 -4.62 7.86 -11.54
N GLU A 125 -4.69 6.70 -12.19
CA GLU A 125 -5.19 6.53 -13.56
C GLU A 125 -6.69 6.89 -13.70
N SER A 126 -7.44 7.02 -12.59
CA SER A 126 -8.79 7.56 -12.63
C SER A 126 -8.84 9.09 -12.88
N ILE A 127 -7.72 9.79 -12.70
CA ILE A 127 -7.58 11.19 -13.08
C ILE A 127 -7.37 11.24 -14.60
N PRO A 128 -8.24 11.92 -15.37
CA PRO A 128 -8.12 11.94 -16.82
C PRO A 128 -6.74 12.41 -17.29
N GLY A 129 -6.09 11.60 -18.14
CA GLY A 129 -4.77 11.91 -18.72
C GLY A 129 -3.56 11.59 -17.85
N PHE A 130 -3.73 11.28 -16.57
CA PHE A 130 -2.62 11.06 -15.65
C PHE A 130 -1.73 9.89 -16.09
N GLN A 131 -0.41 10.15 -16.18
CA GLN A 131 0.58 9.16 -16.60
C GLN A 131 1.30 8.57 -15.38
N VAL A 132 1.18 7.25 -15.21
CA VAL A 132 1.88 6.51 -14.14
C VAL A 132 3.18 5.85 -14.63
N ASP A 133 3.35 5.70 -15.93
CA ASP A 133 4.53 5.12 -16.55
C ASP A 133 5.46 6.24 -17.02
N LEU A 134 6.44 6.60 -16.18
CA LEU A 134 7.43 7.63 -16.46
C LEU A 134 8.78 6.99 -16.79
N SER A 135 9.56 7.62 -17.70
CA SER A 135 10.98 7.29 -17.80
C SER A 135 11.69 7.72 -16.49
N ILE A 136 12.79 7.05 -16.17
CA ILE A 136 13.54 7.35 -14.94
C ILE A 136 14.04 8.80 -14.96
N GLU A 137 14.47 9.27 -16.12
CA GLU A 137 14.95 10.64 -16.31
C GLU A 137 13.82 11.66 -16.04
N ARG A 138 12.62 11.44 -16.60
CA ARG A 138 11.44 12.28 -16.33
C ARG A 138 11.03 12.22 -14.86
N PHE A 139 11.06 11.04 -14.25
CA PHE A 139 10.73 10.85 -12.84
C PHE A 139 11.67 11.66 -11.93
N ILE A 140 13.00 11.56 -12.12
CA ILE A 140 13.99 12.30 -11.33
C ILE A 140 13.84 13.81 -11.55
N GLU A 141 13.74 14.24 -12.82
CA GLU A 141 13.61 15.65 -13.15
C GLU A 141 12.35 16.27 -12.55
N GLN A 142 11.22 15.56 -12.59
CA GLN A 142 9.99 16.01 -11.97
C GLN A 142 10.14 16.19 -10.45
N VAL A 143 10.78 15.24 -9.74
CA VAL A 143 11.02 15.40 -8.29
C VAL A 143 11.91 16.61 -8.02
N ARG A 144 12.91 16.86 -8.86
CA ARG A 144 13.78 18.05 -8.74
C ARG A 144 13.00 19.36 -8.90
N GLN A 145 12.07 19.44 -9.86
CA GLN A 145 11.34 20.66 -10.20
C GLN A 145 10.12 20.89 -9.33
N VAL A 146 9.34 19.81 -9.08
CA VAL A 146 8.03 19.88 -8.43
C VAL A 146 8.09 19.42 -6.97
N GLY A 147 9.13 18.66 -6.60
CA GLY A 147 9.28 18.08 -5.26
C GLY A 147 8.55 16.75 -5.06
N ILE A 148 7.78 16.27 -6.06
CA ILE A 148 7.00 15.04 -5.95
C ILE A 148 6.82 14.36 -7.31
N ALA A 149 6.94 13.02 -7.32
CA ALA A 149 6.50 12.16 -8.41
C ALA A 149 6.00 10.82 -7.86
N ILE A 150 4.94 10.25 -8.46
CA ILE A 150 4.40 8.92 -8.15
C ILE A 150 4.27 8.13 -9.44
N ALA A 151 5.08 7.10 -9.62
CA ALA A 151 5.13 6.31 -10.85
C ALA A 151 5.17 4.81 -10.59
N GLY A 152 4.98 4.03 -11.64
CA GLY A 152 5.19 2.59 -11.66
C GLY A 152 6.67 2.22 -11.59
N GLN A 153 6.95 1.00 -11.16
CA GLN A 153 8.30 0.45 -11.23
C GLN A 153 8.57 -0.02 -12.66
N THR A 154 9.78 0.22 -13.18
CA THR A 154 10.22 -0.33 -14.46
C THR A 154 10.52 -1.82 -14.32
N ALA A 155 10.37 -2.58 -15.41
CA ALA A 155 10.49 -4.04 -15.41
C ALA A 155 11.91 -4.54 -15.09
N ASP A 156 12.92 -3.67 -15.21
CA ASP A 156 14.34 -3.93 -15.03
C ASP A 156 14.87 -3.60 -13.63
N MET A 157 14.02 -3.09 -12.73
CA MET A 157 14.48 -2.65 -11.40
C MET A 157 14.88 -3.77 -10.44
N VAL A 158 14.10 -4.84 -10.32
CA VAL A 158 14.37 -5.97 -9.41
C VAL A 158 13.95 -7.27 -10.08
N PRO A 159 14.61 -7.69 -11.17
CA PRO A 159 14.15 -8.84 -11.98
C PRO A 159 14.12 -10.15 -11.21
N ALA A 160 15.04 -10.37 -10.28
CA ALA A 160 15.04 -11.58 -9.45
C ALA A 160 13.77 -11.68 -8.59
N ASP A 161 13.31 -10.58 -7.98
CA ASP A 161 12.07 -10.59 -7.20
C ASP A 161 10.85 -10.87 -8.08
N LYS A 162 10.82 -10.36 -9.32
CA LYS A 162 9.73 -10.64 -10.26
C LYS A 162 9.56 -12.13 -10.52
N VAL A 163 10.67 -12.86 -10.71
CA VAL A 163 10.66 -14.32 -10.91
C VAL A 163 10.26 -15.04 -9.62
N LEU A 164 10.94 -14.74 -8.53
CA LEU A 164 10.68 -15.39 -7.25
C LEU A 164 9.26 -15.15 -6.76
N TYR A 165 8.73 -13.94 -6.91
CA TYR A 165 7.35 -13.63 -6.52
C TYR A 165 6.32 -14.37 -7.39
N ALA A 166 6.53 -14.45 -8.71
CA ALA A 166 5.65 -15.20 -9.59
C ALA A 166 5.59 -16.70 -9.23
N LEU A 167 6.75 -17.28 -8.84
CA LEU A 167 6.80 -18.67 -8.36
C LEU A 167 6.08 -18.82 -7.01
N ARG A 168 6.27 -17.87 -6.09
CA ARG A 168 5.60 -17.90 -4.78
C ARG A 168 4.08 -17.88 -4.92
N ASP A 169 3.56 -17.04 -5.82
CA ASP A 169 2.12 -16.94 -6.09
C ASP A 169 1.56 -18.27 -6.62
N ALA A 170 2.32 -18.97 -7.47
CA ALA A 170 1.93 -20.25 -8.07
C ALA A 170 2.13 -21.47 -7.15
N THR A 171 2.94 -21.36 -6.08
CA THR A 171 3.37 -22.51 -5.27
C THR A 171 2.97 -22.43 -3.79
N ALA A 172 2.03 -21.54 -3.44
CA ALA A 172 1.53 -21.34 -2.07
C ALA A 172 2.65 -21.04 -1.04
N THR A 173 3.62 -20.19 -1.42
CA THR A 173 4.73 -19.75 -0.56
C THR A 173 4.76 -18.25 -0.34
N VAL A 174 3.64 -17.54 -0.61
CA VAL A 174 3.54 -16.08 -0.46
C VAL A 174 3.61 -15.66 1.02
N ASP A 175 3.05 -16.44 1.93
CA ASP A 175 2.86 -16.14 3.35
C ASP A 175 4.12 -16.32 4.24
N SER A 176 5.31 -16.32 3.65
CA SER A 176 6.60 -16.38 4.37
C SER A 176 7.08 -14.97 4.73
N VAL A 177 7.17 -14.65 6.04
CA VAL A 177 7.60 -13.33 6.53
C VAL A 177 8.96 -12.90 5.95
N PRO A 178 10.05 -13.72 5.97
CA PRO A 178 11.31 -13.34 5.36
C PRO A 178 11.19 -13.00 3.86
N LEU A 179 10.43 -13.79 3.11
CA LEU A 179 10.25 -13.59 1.67
C LEU A 179 9.37 -12.37 1.35
N ILE A 180 8.35 -12.09 2.18
CA ILE A 180 7.54 -10.86 2.07
C ILE A 180 8.43 -9.64 2.33
N ALA A 181 9.17 -9.66 3.43
CA ALA A 181 10.03 -8.56 3.83
C ALA A 181 11.11 -8.28 2.78
N SER A 182 11.78 -9.33 2.26
CA SER A 182 12.79 -9.20 1.21
C SER A 182 12.21 -8.63 -0.09
N SER A 183 11.04 -9.10 -0.51
CA SER A 183 10.37 -8.61 -1.72
C SER A 183 9.99 -7.12 -1.60
N VAL A 184 9.48 -6.69 -0.46
CA VAL A 184 9.15 -5.27 -0.21
C VAL A 184 10.41 -4.43 -0.19
N MET A 185 11.40 -4.80 0.65
CA MET A 185 12.57 -3.98 0.90
C MET A 185 13.52 -3.90 -0.28
N SER A 186 13.69 -4.97 -1.06
CA SER A 186 14.53 -4.94 -2.27
C SER A 186 14.10 -3.85 -3.26
N LYS A 187 12.78 -3.67 -3.44
CA LYS A 187 12.22 -2.62 -4.30
C LYS A 187 12.46 -1.22 -3.72
N LYS A 188 12.37 -1.06 -2.40
CA LYS A 188 12.59 0.23 -1.73
C LYS A 188 14.06 0.64 -1.78
N LEU A 189 14.96 -0.31 -1.61
CA LEU A 189 16.40 -0.08 -1.75
C LEU A 189 16.77 0.24 -3.20
N ALA A 190 16.25 -0.50 -4.17
CA ALA A 190 16.49 -0.23 -5.59
C ALA A 190 15.92 1.13 -6.04
N ALA A 191 14.84 1.60 -5.41
CA ALA A 191 14.25 2.93 -5.66
C ALA A 191 15.09 4.10 -5.11
N GLY A 192 16.19 3.84 -4.38
CA GLY A 192 17.14 4.86 -3.95
C GLY A 192 16.72 5.70 -2.74
N ALA A 193 15.72 5.26 -1.95
CA ALA A 193 15.28 5.99 -0.76
C ALA A 193 16.40 6.09 0.30
N ASP A 194 16.54 7.25 0.94
CA ASP A 194 17.50 7.49 2.02
C ASP A 194 16.95 7.02 3.39
N ALA A 195 15.63 7.08 3.56
CA ALA A 195 14.93 6.55 4.72
C ALA A 195 13.57 5.96 4.29
N ILE A 196 13.01 5.06 5.10
CA ILE A 196 11.82 4.29 4.72
C ILE A 196 10.80 4.32 5.87
N LEU A 197 9.58 4.72 5.53
CA LEU A 197 8.41 4.60 6.40
C LEU A 197 7.51 3.48 5.89
N LEU A 198 7.17 2.55 6.76
CA LEU A 198 6.34 1.39 6.46
C LEU A 198 5.00 1.50 7.20
N ASP A 199 3.93 1.24 6.49
CA ASP A 199 2.56 1.18 7.00
C ASP A 199 2.08 -0.28 6.84
N VAL A 200 2.28 -1.07 7.90
CA VAL A 200 1.96 -2.50 7.94
C VAL A 200 0.50 -2.65 8.35
N LYS A 201 -0.35 -2.96 7.39
CA LYS A 201 -1.78 -3.15 7.61
C LYS A 201 -2.05 -4.47 8.33
N CYS A 202 -2.94 -4.43 9.33
CA CYS A 202 -3.33 -5.56 10.17
C CYS A 202 -4.85 -5.63 10.30
N GLY A 203 -5.45 -6.77 10.00
CA GLY A 203 -6.90 -6.99 10.07
C GLY A 203 -7.46 -7.65 8.83
N ARG A 204 -8.76 -7.84 8.78
CA ARG A 204 -9.46 -8.60 7.73
C ARG A 204 -9.28 -8.03 6.31
N GLY A 205 -9.08 -6.72 6.19
CA GLY A 205 -8.82 -6.06 4.90
C GLY A 205 -7.34 -6.00 4.51
N ALA A 206 -6.44 -6.58 5.30
CA ALA A 206 -5.01 -6.68 5.03
C ALA A 206 -4.62 -8.08 4.58
N PHE A 207 -3.38 -8.26 4.09
CA PHE A 207 -2.80 -9.57 3.83
C PHE A 207 -2.41 -10.32 5.12
N ILE A 208 -2.23 -9.59 6.21
CA ILE A 208 -1.95 -10.13 7.54
C ILE A 208 -3.09 -9.74 8.46
N ALA A 209 -3.80 -10.74 8.98
CA ALA A 209 -4.93 -10.52 9.87
C ALA A 209 -4.52 -10.39 11.34
N GLY A 210 -3.51 -11.14 11.78
CA GLY A 210 -3.07 -11.20 13.17
C GLY A 210 -2.08 -10.10 13.55
N LEU A 211 -2.25 -9.51 14.76
CA LEU A 211 -1.37 -8.45 15.25
C LEU A 211 0.07 -8.96 15.45
N ASP A 212 0.25 -10.17 16.00
CA ASP A 212 1.58 -10.74 16.24
C ASP A 212 2.36 -10.96 14.94
N GLU A 213 1.67 -11.42 13.89
CA GLU A 213 2.26 -11.59 12.55
C GLU A 213 2.61 -10.23 11.92
N ALA A 214 1.75 -9.22 12.10
CA ALA A 214 2.01 -7.87 11.62
C ALA A 214 3.20 -7.23 12.35
N GLU A 215 3.33 -7.44 13.66
CA GLU A 215 4.50 -7.02 14.42
C GLU A 215 5.77 -7.75 13.95
N ALA A 216 5.71 -9.06 13.71
CA ALA A 216 6.85 -9.83 13.20
C ALA A 216 7.30 -9.32 11.83
N LEU A 217 6.36 -9.04 10.91
CA LEU A 217 6.68 -8.44 9.62
C LEU A 217 7.27 -7.04 9.77
N ALA A 218 6.69 -6.19 10.62
CA ALA A 218 7.19 -4.84 10.86
C ALA A 218 8.63 -4.86 11.41
N ARG A 219 8.95 -5.76 12.35
CA ARG A 219 10.31 -5.98 12.86
C ARG A 219 11.27 -6.41 11.74
N ALA A 220 10.88 -7.42 10.95
CA ALA A 220 11.72 -7.90 9.85
C ALA A 220 12.03 -6.78 8.85
N LEU A 221 11.03 -5.99 8.46
CA LEU A 221 11.19 -4.86 7.55
C LEU A 221 12.11 -3.78 8.11
N VAL A 222 11.97 -3.41 9.40
CA VAL A 222 12.83 -2.43 10.07
C VAL A 222 14.26 -2.95 10.17
N THR A 223 14.45 -4.21 10.57
CA THR A 223 15.76 -4.85 10.63
C THR A 223 16.46 -4.82 9.27
N LEU A 224 15.76 -5.19 8.20
CA LEU A 224 16.31 -5.18 6.84
C LEU A 224 16.73 -3.77 6.39
N GLY A 225 15.89 -2.77 6.65
CA GLY A 225 16.22 -1.39 6.31
C GLY A 225 17.43 -0.88 7.08
N THR A 226 17.50 -1.15 8.38
CA THR A 226 18.62 -0.80 9.24
C THR A 226 19.92 -1.49 8.79
N ASN A 227 19.87 -2.80 8.52
CA ASN A 227 21.02 -3.56 8.01
C ASN A 227 21.48 -3.07 6.63
N ALA A 228 20.58 -2.51 5.83
CA ALA A 228 20.90 -1.86 4.55
C ALA A 228 21.37 -0.41 4.70
N GLY A 229 21.56 0.10 5.92
CA GLY A 229 22.01 1.47 6.19
C GLY A 229 20.92 2.53 5.95
N ARG A 230 19.63 2.15 6.01
CA ARG A 230 18.50 3.07 5.87
C ARG A 230 17.75 3.21 7.20
N GLU A 231 17.58 4.46 7.67
CA GLU A 231 16.69 4.69 8.80
C GLU A 231 15.28 4.25 8.42
N THR A 232 14.74 3.28 9.17
CA THR A 232 13.48 2.65 8.84
C THR A 232 12.58 2.61 10.06
N VAL A 233 11.33 3.04 9.86
CA VAL A 233 10.27 3.01 10.88
C VAL A 233 9.06 2.31 10.28
N ALA A 234 8.38 1.48 11.07
CA ALA A 234 7.13 0.87 10.69
C ALA A 234 6.02 1.21 11.69
N TYR A 235 4.84 1.50 11.16
CA TYR A 235 3.59 1.52 11.94
C TYR A 235 2.78 0.28 11.59
N VAL A 236 2.21 -0.37 12.60
CA VAL A 236 1.14 -1.36 12.43
C VAL A 236 -0.17 -0.64 12.58
N THR A 237 -1.03 -0.70 11.57
CA THR A 237 -2.27 0.06 11.51
C THR A 237 -3.48 -0.84 11.24
N ASP A 238 -4.64 -0.48 11.81
CA ASP A 238 -5.88 -1.26 11.71
C ASP A 238 -6.43 -1.29 10.28
N MET A 239 -6.89 -2.47 9.85
CA MET A 239 -7.57 -2.71 8.58
C MET A 239 -8.76 -3.68 8.73
N GLU A 240 -9.39 -3.72 9.89
CA GLU A 240 -10.63 -4.49 10.10
C GLU A 240 -11.80 -3.88 9.32
N GLN A 241 -11.80 -2.57 9.16
CA GLN A 241 -12.71 -1.83 8.32
C GLN A 241 -11.94 -1.03 7.26
N PRO A 242 -12.55 -0.65 6.13
CA PRO A 242 -11.89 0.17 5.13
C PRO A 242 -11.33 1.48 5.71
N LEU A 243 -10.15 1.91 5.25
CA LEU A 243 -9.59 3.22 5.61
C LEU A 243 -10.35 4.33 4.89
N GLY A 244 -10.82 5.31 5.64
CA GLY A 244 -11.78 6.29 5.13
C GLY A 244 -13.12 5.63 4.82
N ARG A 245 -13.89 6.23 3.94
CA ARG A 245 -15.24 5.78 3.57
C ARG A 245 -15.31 5.19 2.17
N ALA A 246 -14.52 5.71 1.24
CA ALA A 246 -14.56 5.29 -0.16
C ALA A 246 -13.70 4.05 -0.43
N VAL A 247 -14.25 3.10 -1.18
CA VAL A 247 -13.58 1.90 -1.72
C VAL A 247 -13.91 1.81 -3.20
N GLY A 248 -12.92 2.10 -4.05
CA GLY A 248 -13.05 2.19 -5.51
C GLY A 248 -12.20 3.33 -6.04
N ASN A 249 -11.63 3.19 -7.25
CA ASN A 249 -10.51 4.01 -7.73
C ASN A 249 -10.80 5.52 -7.73
N ALA A 250 -11.74 6.01 -8.53
CA ALA A 250 -12.11 7.42 -8.59
C ALA A 250 -12.75 7.94 -7.28
N LEU A 251 -13.50 7.09 -6.59
CA LEU A 251 -14.11 7.42 -5.30
C LEU A 251 -13.03 7.69 -4.25
N GLU A 252 -11.95 6.90 -4.25
CA GLU A 252 -10.83 7.10 -3.34
C GLU A 252 -9.99 8.33 -3.68
N VAL A 253 -9.83 8.68 -4.97
CA VAL A 253 -9.18 9.93 -5.38
C VAL A 253 -10.00 11.14 -4.92
N ARG A 254 -11.33 11.09 -5.07
CA ARG A 254 -12.22 12.15 -4.56
C ARG A 254 -12.04 12.34 -3.05
N GLU A 255 -12.08 11.26 -2.29
CA GLU A 255 -11.89 11.32 -0.83
C GLU A 255 -10.48 11.82 -0.44
N ALA A 256 -9.44 11.51 -1.24
CA ALA A 256 -8.10 12.07 -1.04
C ALA A 256 -8.06 13.58 -1.31
N ILE A 257 -8.74 14.07 -2.35
CA ILE A 257 -8.90 15.51 -2.63
C ILE A 257 -9.61 16.20 -1.46
N ASP A 258 -10.72 15.65 -1.00
CA ASP A 258 -11.48 16.18 0.14
C ASP A 258 -10.59 16.23 1.40
N THR A 259 -9.79 15.19 1.65
CA THR A 259 -8.86 15.13 2.80
C THR A 259 -7.75 16.16 2.70
N LEU A 260 -7.18 16.35 1.51
CA LEU A 260 -6.16 17.39 1.26
C LEU A 260 -6.71 18.81 1.37
N GLY A 261 -8.03 18.97 1.17
CA GLY A 261 -8.77 20.21 1.38
C GLY A 261 -9.25 20.41 2.84
N GLY A 262 -8.94 19.49 3.77
CA GLY A 262 -9.36 19.58 5.17
C GLY A 262 -10.81 19.16 5.44
N HIS A 263 -11.44 18.43 4.52
CA HIS A 263 -12.85 17.99 4.59
C HIS A 263 -13.01 16.44 4.54
N GLY A 264 -11.91 15.70 4.63
CA GLY A 264 -11.92 14.24 4.57
C GLY A 264 -12.38 13.55 5.86
N PRO A 265 -12.49 12.22 5.85
CA PRO A 265 -12.77 11.44 7.03
C PRO A 265 -11.69 11.65 8.11
N PRO A 266 -12.08 11.87 9.39
CA PRO A 266 -11.14 12.19 10.47
C PRO A 266 -10.05 11.14 10.67
N GLU A 267 -10.38 9.86 10.50
CA GLU A 267 -9.43 8.76 10.66
C GLU A 267 -8.39 8.72 9.53
N LEU A 268 -8.79 9.05 8.28
CA LEU A 268 -7.85 9.15 7.16
C LEU A 268 -6.92 10.35 7.32
N GLU A 269 -7.46 11.49 7.76
CA GLU A 269 -6.66 12.68 8.09
C GLU A 269 -5.65 12.38 9.21
N ALA A 270 -6.11 11.80 10.33
CA ALA A 270 -5.26 11.50 11.48
C ALA A 270 -4.11 10.55 11.12
N LEU A 271 -4.40 9.46 10.39
CA LEU A 271 -3.37 8.54 9.91
C LEU A 271 -2.38 9.25 8.98
N SER A 272 -2.89 10.02 8.02
CA SER A 272 -2.06 10.71 7.04
C SER A 272 -1.14 11.74 7.67
N LEU A 273 -1.63 12.51 8.64
CA LEU A 273 -0.83 13.46 9.42
C LEU A 273 0.29 12.74 10.16
N ARG A 274 -0.03 11.66 10.88
CA ARG A 274 0.97 10.92 11.66
C ARG A 274 2.07 10.31 10.79
N LEU A 275 1.69 9.72 9.66
CA LEU A 275 2.65 9.17 8.70
C LEU A 275 3.50 10.28 8.06
N ALA A 276 2.90 11.42 7.72
CA ALA A 276 3.60 12.56 7.15
C ALA A 276 4.57 13.21 8.16
N GLU A 277 4.18 13.37 9.43
CA GLU A 277 5.05 13.83 10.51
C GLU A 277 6.30 12.94 10.66
N GLU A 278 6.11 11.62 10.63
CA GLU A 278 7.23 10.68 10.70
C GLU A 278 8.13 10.79 9.46
N MET A 279 7.59 10.97 8.24
CA MET A 279 8.40 11.20 7.05
C MET A 279 9.21 12.48 7.13
N VAL A 280 8.62 13.59 7.61
CA VAL A 280 9.31 14.88 7.82
C VAL A 280 10.42 14.72 8.85
N ARG A 281 10.18 14.00 9.95
CA ARG A 281 11.19 13.65 10.95
C ARG A 281 12.34 12.81 10.35
N LEU A 282 12.02 11.78 9.59
CA LEU A 282 12.99 10.92 8.91
C LEU A 282 13.84 11.69 7.88
N ALA A 283 13.27 12.73 7.26
CA ALA A 283 13.98 13.63 6.37
C ALA A 283 14.97 14.55 7.12
N GLY A 284 14.89 14.62 8.44
CA GLY A 284 15.72 15.50 9.27
C GLY A 284 15.24 16.96 9.26
N HIS A 285 14.01 17.21 8.85
CA HIS A 285 13.42 18.54 8.95
C HIS A 285 12.91 18.82 10.36
N SER A 286 12.90 20.09 10.76
CA SER A 286 12.26 20.54 11.97
C SER A 286 10.76 20.21 11.92
N PRO A 287 10.11 19.99 13.09
CA PRO A 287 8.67 19.79 13.12
C PRO A 287 7.92 20.93 12.43
N VAL A 288 7.02 20.58 11.53
CA VAL A 288 6.15 21.50 10.78
C VAL A 288 4.71 21.18 11.18
N ASP A 289 3.89 22.19 11.32
CA ASP A 289 2.45 22.00 11.50
C ASP A 289 1.82 21.56 10.17
N LEU A 290 1.78 20.23 9.97
CA LEU A 290 1.21 19.63 8.75
C LEU A 290 -0.31 19.80 8.66
N ARG A 291 -1.01 19.97 9.79
CA ARG A 291 -2.44 20.30 9.78
C ARG A 291 -2.68 21.67 9.13
N LEU A 292 -1.78 22.63 9.36
CA LEU A 292 -1.84 23.91 8.68
C LEU A 292 -1.71 23.76 7.15
N GLN A 293 -0.92 22.79 6.66
CA GLN A 293 -0.79 22.55 5.20
C GLN A 293 -2.09 22.03 4.58
N LEU A 294 -2.92 21.32 5.33
CA LEU A 294 -4.26 20.92 4.90
C LEU A 294 -5.21 22.13 4.87
N THR A 295 -5.29 22.87 5.98
CA THR A 295 -6.27 23.96 6.14
C THR A 295 -5.99 25.19 5.30
N ASN A 296 -4.71 25.48 4.97
CA ASN A 296 -4.33 26.59 4.08
C ASN A 296 -4.28 26.19 2.59
N GLY A 297 -4.58 24.95 2.25
CA GLY A 297 -4.62 24.41 0.90
C GLY A 297 -3.25 24.14 0.25
N SER A 298 -2.13 24.22 0.99
CA SER A 298 -0.79 23.98 0.43
C SER A 298 -0.62 22.53 -0.03
N ALA A 299 -1.12 21.56 0.74
CA ALA A 299 -1.08 20.15 0.38
C ALA A 299 -1.93 19.86 -0.87
N LEU A 300 -3.12 20.46 -0.96
CA LEU A 300 -4.00 20.32 -2.13
C LEU A 300 -3.37 20.92 -3.39
N ARG A 301 -2.76 22.11 -3.28
CA ARG A 301 -1.99 22.70 -4.40
C ARG A 301 -0.84 21.80 -4.84
N LYS A 302 -0.12 21.19 -3.91
CA LYS A 302 0.97 20.24 -4.23
C LYS A 302 0.45 19.00 -4.97
N PHE A 303 -0.76 18.52 -4.65
CA PHE A 303 -1.41 17.45 -5.40
C PHE A 303 -1.80 17.92 -6.82
N ALA A 304 -2.30 19.14 -6.98
CA ALA A 304 -2.57 19.74 -8.30
C ALA A 304 -1.28 19.83 -9.15
N GLU A 305 -0.15 20.24 -8.55
CA GLU A 305 1.16 20.28 -9.22
C GLU A 305 1.62 18.88 -9.67
N LEU A 306 1.45 17.86 -8.81
CA LEU A 306 1.72 16.47 -9.17
C LEU A 306 0.88 16.03 -10.38
N ILE A 307 -0.43 16.30 -10.34
CA ILE A 307 -1.37 15.93 -11.42
C ILE A 307 -0.92 16.56 -12.73
N ALA A 308 -0.67 17.87 -12.74
CA ALA A 308 -0.25 18.60 -13.93
C ALA A 308 1.11 18.12 -14.48
N ALA A 309 2.09 17.83 -13.59
CA ALA A 309 3.41 17.36 -14.00
C ALA A 309 3.39 15.94 -14.62
N GLN A 310 2.33 15.16 -14.34
CA GLN A 310 2.10 13.83 -14.92
C GLN A 310 0.94 13.83 -15.95
N ASP A 311 0.74 14.94 -16.66
CA ASP A 311 -0.18 15.12 -17.78
C ASP A 311 -1.67 14.96 -17.42
N GLY A 312 -2.01 14.91 -16.11
CA GLY A 312 -3.38 14.77 -15.64
C GLY A 312 -4.19 16.05 -15.70
N ASP A 313 -5.51 15.93 -15.79
CA ASP A 313 -6.44 17.05 -15.74
C ASP A 313 -6.52 17.62 -14.31
N GLY A 314 -5.74 18.66 -14.02
CA GLY A 314 -5.71 19.32 -12.71
C GLY A 314 -7.04 19.94 -12.28
N ARG A 315 -7.99 20.14 -13.21
CA ARG A 315 -9.33 20.69 -12.90
C ARG A 315 -10.16 19.78 -12.00
N VAL A 316 -9.78 18.50 -11.87
CA VAL A 316 -10.43 17.57 -10.91
C VAL A 316 -10.30 18.04 -9.46
N ILE A 317 -9.36 18.93 -9.15
CA ILE A 317 -9.18 19.49 -7.80
C ILE A 317 -10.36 20.41 -7.45
N ASP A 318 -10.75 21.29 -8.37
CA ASP A 318 -11.83 22.25 -8.17
C ASP A 318 -13.20 21.66 -8.55
N ASP A 319 -13.22 20.68 -9.46
CA ASP A 319 -14.40 20.00 -9.96
C ASP A 319 -14.21 18.47 -9.96
N PRO A 320 -14.37 17.79 -8.80
CA PRO A 320 -14.26 16.34 -8.71
C PRO A 320 -15.30 15.55 -9.53
N ALA A 321 -16.32 16.20 -10.09
CA ALA A 321 -17.27 15.55 -11.02
C ALA A 321 -16.61 15.16 -12.35
N ARG A 322 -15.43 15.69 -12.65
CA ARG A 322 -14.62 15.30 -13.81
C ARG A 322 -13.99 13.91 -13.68
N LEU A 323 -13.90 13.39 -12.46
CA LEU A 323 -13.48 11.99 -12.22
C LEU A 323 -14.57 11.04 -12.73
N PRO A 324 -14.19 9.81 -13.17
CA PRO A 324 -15.16 8.80 -13.57
C PRO A 324 -16.25 8.58 -12.52
N THR A 325 -17.51 8.57 -12.95
CA THR A 325 -18.68 8.37 -12.08
C THR A 325 -19.53 7.21 -12.59
N ALA A 326 -20.12 6.47 -11.67
CA ALA A 326 -21.09 5.42 -11.97
C ALA A 326 -22.52 6.01 -11.93
N PRO A 327 -23.41 5.65 -12.89
CA PRO A 327 -24.72 6.27 -12.99
C PRO A 327 -25.72 5.83 -11.92
N ILE A 328 -25.47 4.64 -11.31
CA ILE A 328 -26.36 4.08 -10.28
C ILE A 328 -25.72 4.26 -8.92
N GLN A 329 -26.48 4.81 -7.99
CA GLN A 329 -26.15 4.90 -6.57
C GLN A 329 -27.25 4.20 -5.78
N GLN A 330 -26.96 3.02 -5.22
CA GLN A 330 -27.92 2.22 -4.48
C GLN A 330 -27.54 2.17 -3.00
N PRO A 331 -28.38 2.66 -2.08
CA PRO A 331 -28.14 2.54 -0.66
C PRO A 331 -28.33 1.08 -0.18
N VAL A 332 -27.46 0.66 0.73
CA VAL A 332 -27.62 -0.54 1.55
C VAL A 332 -27.96 -0.08 2.95
N THR A 333 -29.14 -0.45 3.45
CA THR A 333 -29.69 0.07 4.70
C THR A 333 -29.63 -0.93 5.84
N ALA A 334 -29.57 -0.41 7.07
CA ALA A 334 -29.64 -1.22 8.29
C ALA A 334 -31.03 -1.82 8.46
N SER A 335 -31.10 -3.11 8.72
CA SER A 335 -32.39 -3.80 9.04
C SER A 335 -32.90 -3.50 10.44
N THR A 336 -32.00 -3.15 11.36
CA THR A 336 -32.31 -2.86 12.78
C THR A 336 -31.56 -1.62 13.24
N ALA A 337 -32.07 -0.93 14.25
CA ALA A 337 -31.36 0.14 14.93
C ALA A 337 -30.30 -0.43 15.89
N GLY A 338 -29.19 0.28 16.08
CA GLY A 338 -28.12 -0.14 16.99
C GLY A 338 -26.82 0.63 16.78
N VAL A 339 -25.71 0.00 17.12
CA VAL A 339 -24.36 0.46 16.87
C VAL A 339 -23.67 -0.49 15.89
N VAL A 340 -22.92 0.02 14.95
CA VAL A 340 -22.14 -0.79 14.00
C VAL A 340 -20.99 -1.45 14.76
N LEU A 341 -21.02 -2.78 14.85
CA LEU A 341 -19.98 -3.61 15.49
C LEU A 341 -18.88 -4.02 14.50
N SER A 342 -19.26 -4.23 13.25
CA SER A 342 -18.32 -4.57 12.18
C SER A 342 -18.71 -3.88 10.87
N ALA A 343 -17.69 -3.55 10.09
CA ALA A 343 -17.77 -3.14 8.69
C ALA A 343 -16.62 -3.87 7.97
N ASP A 344 -16.81 -5.16 7.68
CA ASP A 344 -15.79 -6.09 7.22
C ASP A 344 -15.12 -5.60 5.93
N ALA A 345 -13.86 -5.18 6.05
CA ALA A 345 -13.11 -4.59 4.95
C ALA A 345 -12.94 -5.57 3.77
N LEU A 346 -12.71 -6.86 4.05
CA LEU A 346 -12.53 -7.87 2.99
C LEU A 346 -13.83 -8.06 2.19
N GLU A 347 -14.98 -8.19 2.85
CA GLU A 347 -16.26 -8.37 2.18
C GLU A 347 -16.63 -7.14 1.33
N ILE A 348 -16.34 -5.93 1.83
CA ILE A 348 -16.53 -4.68 1.07
C ILE A 348 -15.61 -4.63 -0.15
N ALA A 349 -14.33 -5.01 0.01
CA ALA A 349 -13.40 -5.06 -1.11
C ALA A 349 -13.80 -6.09 -2.18
N LEU A 350 -14.24 -7.27 -1.77
CA LEU A 350 -14.73 -8.32 -2.68
C LEU A 350 -16.02 -7.90 -3.41
N ALA A 351 -16.90 -7.15 -2.75
CA ALA A 351 -18.06 -6.56 -3.38
C ALA A 351 -17.65 -5.49 -4.43
N GLY A 352 -16.70 -4.59 -4.09
CA GLY A 352 -16.14 -3.63 -5.03
C GLY A 352 -15.47 -4.30 -6.23
N LYS A 353 -14.72 -5.37 -6.00
CA LYS A 353 -14.10 -6.17 -7.07
C LYS A 353 -15.15 -6.82 -7.98
N ALA A 354 -16.24 -7.33 -7.43
CA ALA A 354 -17.35 -7.90 -8.19
C ALA A 354 -18.11 -6.87 -9.05
N LEU A 355 -18.05 -5.58 -8.68
CA LEU A 355 -18.52 -4.46 -9.51
C LEU A 355 -17.55 -4.10 -10.64
N GLY A 356 -16.31 -4.58 -10.59
CA GLY A 356 -15.26 -4.26 -11.56
C GLY A 356 -14.20 -3.27 -11.06
N ALA A 357 -14.22 -2.84 -9.78
CA ALA A 357 -13.22 -1.92 -9.23
C ALA A 357 -11.81 -2.53 -9.07
N GLY A 358 -11.68 -3.86 -9.16
CA GLY A 358 -10.42 -4.59 -9.04
C GLY A 358 -10.27 -5.65 -10.13
N ARG A 359 -9.06 -6.27 -10.21
CA ARG A 359 -8.73 -7.28 -11.22
C ARG A 359 -8.89 -8.69 -10.68
N ASP A 360 -9.52 -9.59 -11.47
CA ASP A 360 -9.49 -11.03 -11.24
C ASP A 360 -8.26 -11.69 -11.90
N ARG A 361 -7.75 -11.09 -12.97
CA ARG A 361 -6.57 -11.53 -13.71
C ARG A 361 -5.70 -10.32 -14.03
N LYS A 362 -4.39 -10.52 -14.15
CA LYS A 362 -3.39 -9.45 -14.35
C LYS A 362 -3.75 -8.49 -15.49
N ASP A 363 -4.32 -9.02 -16.58
CA ASP A 363 -4.64 -8.26 -17.79
C ASP A 363 -6.10 -7.79 -17.85
N ALA A 364 -6.89 -8.00 -16.78
CA ALA A 364 -8.28 -7.56 -16.74
C ALA A 364 -8.37 -6.02 -16.64
N THR A 365 -9.26 -5.44 -17.44
CA THR A 365 -9.62 -4.02 -17.35
C THR A 365 -10.41 -3.78 -16.08
N ILE A 366 -10.10 -2.68 -15.37
CA ILE A 366 -10.88 -2.24 -14.21
C ILE A 366 -11.81 -1.10 -14.59
N ASP A 367 -12.97 -1.05 -13.93
CA ASP A 367 -13.88 0.08 -14.02
C ASP A 367 -13.54 1.09 -12.91
N LEU A 368 -12.99 2.22 -13.32
CA LEU A 368 -12.51 3.25 -12.39
C LEU A 368 -13.64 4.01 -11.67
N ALA A 369 -14.90 3.91 -12.17
CA ALA A 369 -16.04 4.67 -11.67
C ALA A 369 -16.82 3.96 -10.56
N VAL A 370 -16.71 2.64 -10.47
CA VAL A 370 -17.52 1.83 -9.56
C VAL A 370 -16.86 1.64 -8.20
N GLY A 371 -17.67 1.31 -7.19
CA GLY A 371 -17.17 1.04 -5.85
C GLY A 371 -18.25 1.17 -4.79
N ILE A 372 -17.82 1.36 -3.55
CA ILE A 372 -18.69 1.43 -2.37
C ILE A 372 -18.22 2.59 -1.49
N VAL A 373 -19.18 3.40 -1.01
CA VAL A 373 -18.92 4.48 -0.05
C VAL A 373 -19.66 4.19 1.24
N LEU A 374 -18.92 3.95 2.32
CA LEU A 374 -19.45 3.69 3.64
C LEU A 374 -20.10 4.96 4.22
N GLN A 375 -21.29 4.84 4.74
CA GLN A 375 -21.98 5.92 5.46
C GLN A 375 -21.77 5.77 6.97
N LYS A 376 -21.51 4.54 7.43
CA LYS A 376 -21.30 4.19 8.83
C LYS A 376 -20.01 3.41 9.01
N LYS A 377 -19.37 3.63 10.13
CA LYS A 377 -18.12 2.98 10.56
C LYS A 377 -18.35 2.26 11.91
N ILE A 378 -17.41 1.40 12.31
CA ILE A 378 -17.46 0.75 13.63
C ILE A 378 -17.57 1.79 14.74
N GLY A 379 -18.55 1.64 15.62
CA GLY A 379 -18.88 2.58 16.69
C GLY A 379 -19.99 3.59 16.36
N ASP A 380 -20.33 3.77 15.07
CA ASP A 380 -21.40 4.68 14.68
C ASP A 380 -22.79 4.14 15.06
N ARG A 381 -23.69 5.02 15.50
CA ARG A 381 -25.10 4.70 15.69
C ARG A 381 -25.82 4.72 14.35
N VAL A 382 -26.79 3.81 14.20
CA VAL A 382 -27.62 3.70 13.00
C VAL A 382 -29.06 3.39 13.39
N ALA A 383 -30.03 4.04 12.72
CA ALA A 383 -31.44 3.73 12.81
C ALA A 383 -31.83 2.64 11.80
N ALA A 384 -32.93 1.91 12.06
CA ALA A 384 -33.47 1.01 11.05
C ALA A 384 -33.89 1.78 9.79
N GLY A 385 -33.50 1.28 8.61
CA GLY A 385 -33.69 1.95 7.32
C GLY A 385 -32.63 3.00 6.98
N GLU A 386 -31.74 3.38 7.89
CA GLU A 386 -30.63 4.32 7.61
C GLU A 386 -29.54 3.65 6.77
N ALA A 387 -28.91 4.39 5.87
CA ALA A 387 -27.87 3.86 4.98
C ALA A 387 -26.58 3.49 5.75
N LEU A 388 -26.11 2.26 5.55
CA LEU A 388 -24.80 1.76 6.00
C LEU A 388 -23.72 2.06 4.96
N ALA A 389 -24.05 1.90 3.68
CA ALA A 389 -23.17 2.16 2.55
C ALA A 389 -23.98 2.52 1.29
N ILE A 390 -23.30 3.15 0.32
CA ILE A 390 -23.84 3.42 -1.01
C ILE A 390 -22.99 2.66 -2.03
N ILE A 391 -23.64 1.84 -2.86
CA ILE A 391 -23.03 1.11 -3.98
C ILE A 391 -23.07 2.02 -5.20
N HIS A 392 -21.91 2.24 -5.83
CA HIS A 392 -21.76 2.94 -7.10
C HIS A 392 -21.55 1.90 -8.22
N ALA A 393 -22.52 1.74 -9.13
CA ALA A 393 -22.51 0.67 -10.14
C ALA A 393 -22.88 1.18 -11.53
N ARG A 394 -22.57 0.40 -12.58
CA ARG A 394 -22.94 0.70 -13.96
C ARG A 394 -24.43 0.44 -14.23
N SER A 395 -25.01 -0.55 -13.55
CA SER A 395 -26.41 -0.91 -13.69
C SER A 395 -27.04 -1.26 -12.35
N ALA A 396 -28.38 -1.18 -12.27
CA ALA A 396 -29.11 -1.62 -11.08
C ALA A 396 -28.91 -3.13 -10.82
N ALA A 397 -28.76 -3.94 -11.86
CA ALA A 397 -28.51 -5.38 -11.73
C ALA A 397 -27.13 -5.66 -11.09
N ASP A 398 -26.08 -4.90 -11.44
CA ASP A 398 -24.78 -5.02 -10.81
C ASP A 398 -24.82 -4.61 -9.33
N ALA A 399 -25.54 -3.51 -9.02
CA ALA A 399 -25.71 -3.07 -7.65
C ALA A 399 -26.43 -4.12 -6.81
N GLU A 400 -27.55 -4.69 -7.31
CA GLU A 400 -28.33 -5.74 -6.62
C GLU A 400 -27.50 -7.01 -6.38
N LYS A 401 -26.66 -7.40 -7.36
CA LYS A 401 -25.77 -8.56 -7.27
C LYS A 401 -24.84 -8.51 -6.04
N VAL A 402 -24.35 -7.32 -5.66
CA VAL A 402 -23.44 -7.15 -4.53
C VAL A 402 -24.11 -6.66 -3.25
N ALA A 403 -25.35 -6.17 -3.31
CA ALA A 403 -26.05 -5.55 -2.17
C ALA A 403 -26.11 -6.47 -0.95
N LYS A 404 -26.41 -7.76 -1.15
CA LYS A 404 -26.44 -8.75 -0.05
C LYS A 404 -25.08 -8.93 0.62
N ARG A 405 -23.98 -8.93 -0.17
CA ARG A 405 -22.62 -9.05 0.36
C ARG A 405 -22.24 -7.80 1.16
N VAL A 406 -22.55 -6.61 0.63
CA VAL A 406 -22.31 -5.35 1.34
C VAL A 406 -23.12 -5.28 2.64
N ALA A 407 -24.39 -5.70 2.64
CA ALA A 407 -25.21 -5.77 3.86
C ALA A 407 -24.61 -6.73 4.89
N ALA A 408 -24.14 -7.91 4.45
CA ALA A 408 -23.54 -8.93 5.31
C ALA A 408 -22.17 -8.50 5.90
N ALA A 409 -21.49 -7.53 5.30
CA ALA A 409 -20.26 -6.96 5.85
C ALA A 409 -20.50 -6.17 7.14
N PHE A 410 -21.73 -5.74 7.39
CA PHE A 410 -22.09 -4.98 8.59
C PHE A 410 -22.81 -5.84 9.62
N THR A 411 -22.36 -5.73 10.88
CA THR A 411 -23.09 -6.24 12.04
C THR A 411 -23.54 -5.04 12.86
N VAL A 412 -24.84 -4.97 13.13
CA VAL A 412 -25.45 -3.90 13.95
C VAL A 412 -26.05 -4.53 15.22
N ALA A 413 -25.61 -4.08 16.40
CA ALA A 413 -26.09 -4.55 17.71
C ALA A 413 -25.82 -3.51 18.82
N GLY A 414 -25.83 -3.92 20.09
CA GLY A 414 -25.90 -3.06 21.27
C GLY A 414 -24.82 -1.99 21.45
N HIS A 415 -23.52 -2.35 21.51
CA HIS A 415 -22.45 -1.40 21.84
C HIS A 415 -21.10 -1.81 21.20
N ALA A 416 -20.41 -0.86 20.63
CA ALA A 416 -19.03 -0.99 20.18
C ALA A 416 -18.23 0.28 20.49
N GLN A 417 -16.94 0.13 20.73
CA GLN A 417 -15.99 1.24 20.81
C GLN A 417 -15.37 1.46 19.43
N PRO A 418 -15.06 2.71 19.04
CA PRO A 418 -14.19 2.96 17.91
C PRO A 418 -12.87 2.20 18.06
N ARG A 419 -12.35 1.67 16.96
CA ARG A 419 -11.10 0.93 16.99
C ARG A 419 -9.91 1.88 16.95
N PRO A 420 -8.82 1.61 17.68
CA PRO A 420 -7.58 2.35 17.52
C PRO A 420 -7.04 2.14 16.10
N LEU A 421 -6.69 3.24 15.45
CA LEU A 421 -6.21 3.23 14.07
C LEU A 421 -4.74 2.81 13.99
N MET A 422 -3.94 3.22 14.98
CA MET A 422 -2.53 2.90 15.10
C MET A 422 -2.31 1.98 16.30
N LEU A 423 -1.72 0.83 16.04
CA LEU A 423 -1.55 -0.24 17.03
C LEU A 423 -0.13 -0.27 17.58
N ARG A 424 0.87 -0.10 16.71
CA ARG A 424 2.29 -0.18 17.07
C ARG A 424 3.12 0.80 16.25
N ARG A 425 4.22 1.28 16.87
CA ARG A 425 5.34 1.91 16.19
C ARG A 425 6.58 1.06 16.43
N VAL A 426 7.25 0.65 15.35
CA VAL A 426 8.42 -0.24 15.38
C VAL A 426 9.62 0.52 14.83
N THR A 427 10.72 0.53 15.58
CA THR A 427 11.99 1.15 15.20
C THR A 427 13.13 0.18 15.49
N GLY A 428 14.35 0.52 15.08
CA GLY A 428 15.54 -0.26 15.44
C GLY A 428 15.80 -0.39 16.95
N SER A 429 15.21 0.51 17.78
CA SER A 429 15.33 0.48 19.25
C SER A 429 14.24 -0.34 19.94
N GLY A 430 13.16 -0.71 19.25
CA GLY A 430 12.08 -1.53 19.82
C GLY A 430 10.69 -1.22 19.30
N ILE A 431 9.69 -1.74 20.00
CA ILE A 431 8.26 -1.54 19.73
C ILE A 431 7.62 -0.69 20.81
N GLU A 432 6.91 0.32 20.34
CA GLU A 432 6.02 1.17 21.14
C GLU A 432 4.57 0.79 20.87
N ARG A 433 3.76 0.60 21.90
CA ARG A 433 2.31 0.42 21.77
C ARG A 433 1.64 1.77 21.58
N LEU A 434 0.75 1.82 20.61
CA LEU A 434 -0.07 2.99 20.32
C LEU A 434 -1.53 2.55 20.41
N ASP A 435 -2.32 3.21 21.23
CA ASP A 435 -3.76 2.93 21.36
C ASP A 435 -4.54 4.19 20.91
N MET A 436 -4.18 4.71 19.70
CA MET A 436 -4.71 5.96 19.14
C MET A 436 -5.60 5.72 17.91
#